data_533dbe94a4c570f894c47dc886087d77
#
_entry.id   533dbe94a4c570f894c47dc886087d77
#
_cell.length_a   1.000
_cell.length_b   1.000
_cell.length_c   1.000
_cell.angle_alpha   90.00
_cell.angle_beta   90.00
_cell.angle_gamma   90.00
#
_symmetry.space_group_name_H-M   'P 1'
#
loop_
_entity.id
_entity.type
_entity.pdbx_description
1 polymer ?
#
loop_
_entity_poly.entity_id
_entity_poly.type
_entity_poly.pdbx_seq_one_letter_code
_entity_poly.pdbx_strand_id
1 'polypeptide(L)'
;MKIRMYNVGFGDCYCLRDRKKSLLVDFGTNNSRIEGRPRREIFDLIISDLSTIECKNLLLTHFHMDHLSGLLYMMKNKDSSFDFGKIYLPDVFSEEKMSRTLVLLLLADLVKDSCLPSRQVSLFALIDALLERQTQTVELLSRGKIFEEKYQALWPDTDVTQRETDEVYNLLREKFPEIMDVLF
;
A
#
# COMPACT_ATOMS: atom_id res chain seq x y z
N MET A 1 15.99 -6.98 18.77
CA MET A 1 15.06 -7.03 17.61
C MET A 1 15.12 -8.41 17.01
N LYS A 2 13.96 -9.02 16.67
CA LYS A 2 13.85 -10.28 15.93
C LYS A 2 13.17 -10.00 14.60
N ILE A 3 13.60 -10.70 13.54
CA ILE A 3 12.98 -10.63 12.21
C ILE A 3 12.33 -11.98 11.92
N ARG A 4 11.06 -11.96 11.53
CA ARG A 4 10.34 -13.12 11.07
C ARG A 4 9.89 -12.90 9.63
N MET A 5 10.24 -13.82 8.75
CA MET A 5 9.75 -13.85 7.38
C MET A 5 8.57 -14.82 7.31
N TYR A 6 7.48 -14.40 6.67
CA TYR A 6 6.36 -15.28 6.38
C TYR A 6 6.48 -15.80 4.94
N ASN A 7 6.24 -17.09 4.76
CA ASN A 7 6.17 -17.63 3.40
C ASN A 7 4.81 -17.24 2.79
N VAL A 8 4.83 -16.24 1.96
CA VAL A 8 3.66 -15.75 1.19
C VAL A 8 3.75 -16.10 -0.29
N GLY A 9 4.75 -16.92 -0.68
CA GLY A 9 5.00 -17.27 -2.07
C GLY A 9 5.56 -16.09 -2.85
N PHE A 10 4.93 -15.72 -3.97
CA PHE A 10 5.33 -14.56 -4.77
C PHE A 10 4.74 -13.28 -4.15
N GLY A 11 5.47 -12.71 -3.21
CA GLY A 11 5.11 -11.53 -2.46
C GLY A 11 6.05 -11.31 -1.28
N ASP A 12 5.82 -10.26 -0.52
CA ASP A 12 6.64 -9.88 0.64
C ASP A 12 5.82 -9.75 1.91
N CYS A 13 6.38 -10.27 3.01
CA CYS A 13 5.81 -10.12 4.34
C CYS A 13 6.87 -10.38 5.41
N TYR A 14 7.33 -9.32 6.07
CA TYR A 14 8.36 -9.40 7.10
C TYR A 14 7.87 -8.75 8.39
N CYS A 15 8.04 -9.41 9.52
CA CYS A 15 7.70 -8.85 10.82
C CYS A 15 8.97 -8.54 11.62
N LEU A 16 9.18 -7.27 11.91
CA LEU A 16 10.24 -6.77 12.79
C LEU A 16 9.66 -6.68 14.20
N ARG A 17 10.12 -7.53 15.14
CA ARG A 17 9.63 -7.56 16.52
C ARG A 17 10.67 -7.00 17.49
N ASP A 18 10.20 -6.12 18.35
CA ASP A 18 10.99 -5.60 19.47
C ASP A 18 10.12 -5.54 20.73
N ARG A 19 10.30 -6.50 21.65
CA ARG A 19 9.49 -6.66 22.87
C ARG A 19 8.00 -6.76 22.55
N LYS A 20 7.23 -5.69 22.87
CA LYS A 20 5.77 -5.59 22.71
C LYS A 20 5.32 -4.90 21.41
N LYS A 21 6.28 -4.38 20.65
CA LYS A 21 6.03 -3.67 19.39
C LYS A 21 6.39 -4.53 18.19
N SER A 22 5.65 -4.42 17.12
CA SER A 22 6.01 -4.99 15.83
C SER A 22 5.75 -4.01 14.69
N LEU A 23 6.59 -4.09 13.67
CA LEU A 23 6.38 -3.48 12.39
C LEU A 23 6.31 -4.60 11.36
N LEU A 24 5.15 -4.77 10.75
CA LEU A 24 4.99 -5.61 9.57
C LEU A 24 5.43 -4.79 8.36
N VAL A 25 6.33 -5.33 7.56
CA VAL A 25 6.77 -4.71 6.31
C VAL A 25 6.18 -5.52 5.18
N ASP A 26 5.33 -4.91 4.41
CA ASP A 26 4.48 -5.48 3.39
C ASP A 26 3.57 -6.61 3.91
N PHE A 27 2.46 -6.81 3.25
CA PHE A 27 1.50 -7.84 3.60
C PHE A 27 0.71 -8.25 2.35
N GLY A 28 1.35 -9.04 1.50
CA GLY A 28 0.70 -9.41 0.26
C GLY A 28 1.30 -10.62 -0.46
N THR A 29 0.60 -11.05 -1.49
CA THR A 29 1.04 -12.11 -2.43
C THR A 29 0.25 -12.03 -3.73
N ASN A 30 0.90 -12.37 -4.84
CA ASN A 30 0.25 -12.63 -6.13
C ASN A 30 -0.22 -14.08 -6.30
N ASN A 31 0.19 -14.98 -5.39
CA ASN A 31 -0.23 -16.38 -5.46
C ASN A 31 -1.67 -16.55 -4.95
N SER A 32 -2.48 -17.33 -5.65
CA SER A 32 -3.80 -17.75 -5.15
C SER A 32 -3.68 -18.89 -4.11
N ARG A 33 -2.61 -19.67 -4.20
CA ARG A 33 -2.26 -20.77 -3.28
C ARG A 33 -0.78 -20.74 -2.95
N ILE A 34 -0.43 -21.08 -1.71
CA ILE A 34 0.94 -21.15 -1.20
C ILE A 34 1.08 -22.51 -0.52
N GLU A 35 1.99 -23.35 -0.99
CA GLU A 35 2.16 -24.73 -0.50
C GLU A 35 0.83 -25.52 -0.42
N GLY A 36 0.00 -25.38 -1.45
CA GLY A 36 -1.30 -26.04 -1.54
C GLY A 36 -2.44 -25.39 -0.75
N ARG A 37 -2.17 -24.43 0.14
CA ARG A 37 -3.18 -23.71 0.93
C ARG A 37 -3.68 -22.47 0.18
N PRO A 38 -4.98 -22.16 0.23
CA PRO A 38 -5.48 -20.88 -0.26
C PRO A 38 -4.79 -19.70 0.43
N ARG A 39 -4.48 -18.61 -0.32
CA ARG A 39 -3.80 -17.44 0.26
C ARG A 39 -4.51 -16.84 1.48
N ARG A 40 -5.85 -16.92 1.53
CA ARG A 40 -6.64 -16.45 2.68
C ARG A 40 -6.24 -17.13 3.99
N GLU A 41 -5.99 -18.43 3.96
CA GLU A 41 -5.55 -19.18 5.15
C GLU A 41 -4.17 -18.71 5.63
N ILE A 42 -3.29 -18.34 4.70
CA ILE A 42 -1.97 -17.79 5.04
C ILE A 42 -2.12 -16.41 5.67
N PHE A 43 -3.01 -15.56 5.14
CA PHE A 43 -3.29 -14.26 5.74
C PHE A 43 -3.90 -14.39 7.14
N ASP A 44 -4.84 -15.31 7.33
CA ASP A 44 -5.44 -15.59 8.65
C ASP A 44 -4.39 -16.06 9.67
N LEU A 45 -3.46 -16.91 9.26
CA LEU A 45 -2.35 -17.35 10.12
C LEU A 45 -1.44 -16.17 10.51
N ILE A 46 -1.11 -15.26 9.58
CA ILE A 46 -0.31 -14.08 9.86
C ILE A 46 -1.06 -13.14 10.82
N ILE A 47 -2.33 -12.87 10.57
CA ILE A 47 -3.19 -12.07 11.44
C ILE A 47 -3.27 -12.68 12.85
N SER A 48 -3.47 -13.99 12.95
CA SER A 48 -3.50 -14.72 14.22
C SER A 48 -2.18 -14.58 15.00
N ASP A 49 -1.05 -14.72 14.32
CA ASP A 49 0.27 -14.54 14.93
C ASP A 49 0.48 -13.10 15.43
N LEU A 50 0.08 -12.11 14.63
CA LEU A 50 0.18 -10.69 14.99
C LEU A 50 -0.81 -10.31 16.11
N SER A 51 -1.96 -10.97 16.22
CA SER A 51 -2.98 -10.68 17.25
C SER A 51 -2.45 -10.85 18.68
N THR A 52 -1.39 -11.64 18.85
CA THR A 52 -0.71 -11.82 20.14
C THR A 52 0.18 -10.64 20.55
N ILE A 53 0.36 -9.65 19.66
CA ILE A 53 1.25 -8.51 19.87
C ILE A 53 0.43 -7.28 20.24
N GLU A 54 0.87 -6.56 21.29
CA GLU A 54 0.13 -5.42 21.84
C GLU A 54 0.12 -4.23 20.87
N CYS A 55 1.27 -3.85 20.32
CA CYS A 55 1.40 -2.75 19.38
C CYS A 55 1.94 -3.26 18.05
N LYS A 56 1.11 -3.17 17.03
CA LYS A 56 1.40 -3.67 15.68
C LYS A 56 1.12 -2.59 14.64
N ASN A 57 2.14 -2.26 13.88
CA ASN A 57 2.06 -1.28 12.80
C ASN A 57 2.42 -1.94 11.47
N LEU A 58 1.97 -1.36 10.36
CA LEU A 58 2.25 -1.83 9.01
C LEU A 58 3.02 -0.77 8.24
N LEU A 59 4.04 -1.17 7.52
CA LEU A 59 4.71 -0.39 6.49
C LEU A 59 4.45 -1.04 5.14
N LEU A 60 3.84 -0.33 4.20
CA LEU A 60 3.84 -0.71 2.80
C LEU A 60 5.00 -0.02 2.10
N THR A 61 5.84 -0.81 1.43
CA THR A 61 6.97 -0.26 0.67
C THR A 61 6.52 0.34 -0.65
N HIS A 62 5.49 -0.24 -1.27
CA HIS A 62 4.84 0.24 -2.49
C HIS A 62 3.45 -0.39 -2.70
N PHE A 63 2.74 -0.01 -3.76
CA PHE A 63 1.30 -0.31 -3.93
C PHE A 63 0.99 -1.49 -4.85
N HIS A 64 1.93 -2.40 -5.10
CA HIS A 64 1.64 -3.60 -5.87
C HIS A 64 0.89 -4.67 -5.03
N MET A 65 0.09 -5.49 -5.68
CA MET A 65 -0.77 -6.49 -5.02
C MET A 65 0.00 -7.52 -4.19
N ASP A 66 1.20 -7.87 -4.60
CA ASP A 66 2.10 -8.78 -3.88
C ASP A 66 2.65 -8.19 -2.57
N HIS A 67 2.43 -6.89 -2.32
CA HIS A 67 2.80 -6.20 -1.08
C HIS A 67 1.59 -5.78 -0.24
N LEU A 68 0.39 -5.64 -0.83
CA LEU A 68 -0.77 -5.09 -0.12
C LEU A 68 -2.02 -5.98 -0.12
N SER A 69 -2.06 -7.09 -0.86
CA SER A 69 -3.27 -7.92 -0.98
C SER A 69 -3.78 -8.50 0.34
N GLY A 70 -2.90 -8.74 1.31
CA GLY A 70 -3.27 -9.18 2.65
C GLY A 70 -3.92 -8.05 3.47
N LEU A 71 -3.44 -6.81 3.32
CA LEU A 71 -4.10 -5.65 3.92
C LEU A 71 -5.51 -5.48 3.36
N LEU A 72 -5.69 -5.55 2.04
CA LEU A 72 -7.02 -5.48 1.42
C LEU A 72 -7.93 -6.61 1.86
N TYR A 73 -7.39 -7.83 1.98
CA TYR A 73 -8.14 -8.97 2.52
C TYR A 73 -8.64 -8.69 3.94
N MET A 74 -7.76 -8.23 4.81
CA MET A 74 -8.10 -7.89 6.19
C MET A 74 -9.15 -6.78 6.25
N MET A 75 -9.00 -5.72 5.46
CA MET A 75 -9.93 -4.58 5.44
C MET A 75 -11.32 -4.95 4.94
N LYS A 76 -11.43 -5.86 3.97
CA LYS A 76 -12.71 -6.38 3.46
C LYS A 76 -13.39 -7.32 4.44
N ASN A 77 -12.65 -7.93 5.34
CA ASN A 77 -13.20 -8.84 6.35
C ASN A 77 -13.68 -8.03 7.56
N LYS A 78 -14.93 -7.54 7.49
CA LYS A 78 -15.53 -6.64 8.51
C LYS A 78 -15.69 -7.29 9.88
N ASP A 79 -15.67 -8.63 9.97
CA ASP A 79 -15.79 -9.37 11.23
C ASP A 79 -14.45 -9.47 11.99
N SER A 80 -13.35 -9.02 11.40
CA SER A 80 -12.05 -9.03 12.04
C SER A 80 -11.93 -7.88 13.04
N SER A 81 -11.75 -8.22 14.33
CA SER A 81 -11.37 -7.25 15.38
C SER A 81 -9.90 -6.85 15.32
N PHE A 82 -9.16 -7.35 14.33
CA PHE A 82 -7.75 -7.03 14.15
C PHE A 82 -7.59 -5.72 13.39
N ASP A 83 -6.84 -4.79 13.98
CA ASP A 83 -6.42 -3.55 13.34
C ASP A 83 -4.94 -3.29 13.59
N PHE A 84 -4.29 -2.59 12.64
CA PHE A 84 -2.98 -1.99 12.86
C PHE A 84 -3.15 -0.69 13.66
N GLY A 85 -2.19 -0.37 14.52
CA GLY A 85 -2.16 0.93 15.21
C GLY A 85 -1.90 2.07 14.23
N LYS A 86 -0.89 1.87 13.35
CA LYS A 86 -0.56 2.78 12.26
C LYS A 86 -0.25 2.03 10.98
N ILE A 87 -0.58 2.67 9.86
CA ILE A 87 -0.16 2.24 8.52
C ILE A 87 0.75 3.32 7.95
N TYR A 88 1.97 2.94 7.62
CA TYR A 88 2.95 3.78 6.95
C TYR A 88 2.89 3.52 5.46
N LEU A 89 2.73 4.56 4.67
CA LEU A 89 2.69 4.52 3.20
C LEU A 89 3.80 5.40 2.61
N PRO A 90 4.36 5.06 1.45
CA PRO A 90 5.25 5.97 0.75
C PRO A 90 4.50 7.25 0.35
N ASP A 91 5.11 8.39 0.62
CA ASP A 91 4.59 9.71 0.24
C ASP A 91 4.84 9.95 -1.26
N VAL A 92 4.00 9.35 -2.07
CA VAL A 92 3.95 9.58 -3.53
C VAL A 92 3.01 10.72 -3.89
N PHE A 93 2.37 11.34 -2.90
CA PHE A 93 1.41 12.41 -3.04
C PHE A 93 1.94 13.66 -2.37
N SER A 94 2.34 14.69 -3.11
CA SER A 94 2.53 16.00 -2.50
C SER A 94 1.17 16.56 -2.07
N GLU A 95 1.09 17.17 -0.89
CA GLU A 95 -0.18 17.69 -0.32
C GLU A 95 -0.93 18.61 -1.29
N GLU A 96 -0.21 19.47 -2.02
CA GLU A 96 -0.79 20.38 -3.03
C GLU A 96 -1.33 19.66 -4.28
N LYS A 97 -0.91 18.41 -4.52
CA LYS A 97 -1.19 17.69 -5.77
C LYS A 97 -1.85 16.32 -5.57
N MET A 98 -2.28 16.00 -4.35
CA MET A 98 -2.88 14.68 -4.05
C MET A 98 -4.07 14.37 -4.97
N SER A 99 -4.99 15.33 -5.15
CA SER A 99 -6.13 15.16 -6.06
C SER A 99 -5.68 14.99 -7.50
N ARG A 100 -4.67 15.74 -7.94
CA ARG A 100 -4.11 15.67 -9.29
C ARG A 100 -3.45 14.33 -9.55
N THR A 101 -2.61 13.86 -8.64
CA THR A 101 -1.95 12.55 -8.74
C THR A 101 -2.97 11.41 -8.73
N LEU A 102 -4.02 11.49 -7.90
CA LEU A 102 -5.10 10.50 -7.89
C LEU A 102 -5.85 10.45 -9.21
N VAL A 103 -6.18 11.61 -9.80
CA VAL A 103 -6.84 11.67 -11.11
C VAL A 103 -5.93 11.14 -12.21
N LEU A 104 -4.64 11.43 -12.18
CA LEU A 104 -3.67 10.90 -13.15
C LEU A 104 -3.54 9.38 -13.06
N LEU A 105 -3.53 8.82 -11.85
CA LEU A 105 -3.53 7.38 -11.63
C LEU A 105 -4.83 6.73 -12.12
N LEU A 106 -6.00 7.37 -11.88
CA LEU A 106 -7.29 6.95 -12.42
C LEU A 106 -7.29 6.89 -13.95
N LEU A 107 -6.82 7.95 -14.57
CA LEU A 107 -6.74 8.02 -16.04
C LEU A 107 -5.75 7.01 -16.60
N ALA A 108 -4.60 6.83 -15.96
CA ALA A 108 -3.63 5.81 -16.36
C ALA A 108 -4.19 4.39 -16.24
N ASP A 109 -5.01 4.13 -15.23
CA ASP A 109 -5.68 2.84 -15.02
C ASP A 109 -6.79 2.63 -16.06
N LEU A 110 -7.61 3.64 -16.34
CA LEU A 110 -8.63 3.60 -17.41
C LEU A 110 -8.03 3.36 -18.80
N VAL A 111 -6.89 3.99 -19.09
CA VAL A 111 -6.19 3.81 -20.37
C VAL A 111 -5.55 2.43 -20.49
N LYS A 112 -5.08 1.87 -19.38
CA LYS A 112 -4.50 0.51 -19.34
C LYS A 112 -5.57 -0.58 -19.40
N ASP A 113 -6.73 -0.41 -18.79
CA ASP A 113 -7.83 -1.39 -18.80
C ASP A 113 -8.39 -1.63 -20.21
N SER A 114 -8.21 -0.69 -21.13
CA SER A 114 -8.52 -0.94 -22.55
C SER A 114 -7.57 -1.96 -23.22
N CYS A 115 -6.45 -2.32 -22.57
CA CYS A 115 -5.40 -3.16 -23.16
C CYS A 115 -4.87 -4.31 -22.32
N LEU A 116 -5.21 -4.43 -21.00
CA LEU A 116 -4.66 -5.47 -20.12
C LEU A 116 -5.68 -6.00 -19.10
N PRO A 117 -5.69 -7.33 -18.82
CA PRO A 117 -6.63 -7.91 -17.85
C PRO A 117 -6.30 -7.53 -16.40
N SER A 118 -7.21 -6.85 -15.73
CA SER A 118 -7.56 -6.87 -14.29
C SER A 118 -6.45 -6.94 -13.22
N ARG A 119 -5.31 -6.26 -13.32
CA ARG A 119 -4.27 -6.35 -12.28
C ARG A 119 -3.95 -5.08 -11.47
N GLN A 120 -4.62 -3.95 -11.72
CA GLN A 120 -4.19 -2.66 -11.16
C GLN A 120 -5.27 -1.84 -10.44
N VAL A 121 -6.19 -2.49 -9.75
CA VAL A 121 -7.15 -1.83 -8.85
C VAL A 121 -6.56 -1.62 -7.44
N SER A 122 -5.24 -1.80 -7.29
CA SER A 122 -4.63 -1.94 -5.97
C SER A 122 -4.62 -0.66 -5.15
N LEU A 123 -4.23 0.46 -5.73
CA LEU A 123 -4.15 1.73 -4.99
C LEU A 123 -5.54 2.30 -4.67
N PHE A 124 -6.48 2.24 -5.62
CA PHE A 124 -7.85 2.69 -5.38
C PHE A 124 -8.57 1.80 -4.37
N ALA A 125 -8.42 0.48 -4.49
CA ALA A 125 -8.97 -0.45 -3.51
C ALA A 125 -8.38 -0.20 -2.11
N LEU A 126 -7.11 0.21 -2.02
CA LEU A 126 -6.49 0.59 -0.75
C LEU A 126 -7.07 1.90 -0.22
N ILE A 127 -7.17 2.95 -1.04
CA ILE A 127 -7.72 4.25 -0.64
C ILE A 127 -9.17 4.09 -0.21
N ASP A 128 -9.99 3.39 -0.99
CA ASP A 128 -11.39 3.11 -0.68
C ASP A 128 -11.52 2.36 0.67
N ALA A 129 -10.74 1.30 0.85
CA ALA A 129 -10.71 0.55 2.09
C ALA A 129 -10.24 1.37 3.30
N LEU A 130 -9.28 2.30 3.13
CA LEU A 130 -8.81 3.20 4.18
C LEU A 130 -9.86 4.26 4.51
N LEU A 131 -10.58 4.79 3.52
CA LEU A 131 -11.67 5.74 3.72
C LEU A 131 -12.87 5.11 4.45
N GLU A 132 -13.18 3.83 4.16
CA GLU A 132 -14.21 3.09 4.89
C GLU A 132 -13.86 2.85 6.37
N ARG A 133 -12.57 2.75 6.71
CA ARG A 133 -12.08 2.54 8.09
C ARG A 133 -11.55 3.85 8.67
N GLN A 134 -12.45 4.74 9.09
CA GLN A 134 -12.13 6.05 9.68
C GLN A 134 -11.24 6.01 10.94
N THR A 135 -11.07 4.86 11.57
CA THR A 135 -10.27 4.68 12.79
C THR A 135 -8.77 4.44 12.51
N GLN A 136 -8.39 4.19 11.26
CA GLN A 136 -7.04 3.83 10.92
C GLN A 136 -6.14 5.06 10.79
N THR A 137 -5.08 5.12 11.59
CA THR A 137 -4.07 6.18 11.44
C THR A 137 -3.12 5.85 10.28
N VAL A 138 -3.13 6.71 9.27
CA VAL A 138 -2.21 6.62 8.12
C VAL A 138 -1.15 7.71 8.25
N GLU A 139 0.12 7.35 8.03
CA GLU A 139 1.25 8.27 8.03
C GLU A 139 2.06 8.10 6.73
N LEU A 140 2.25 9.21 6.00
CA LEU A 140 3.02 9.23 4.76
C LEU A 140 4.50 9.41 5.08
N LEU A 141 5.35 8.61 4.43
CA LEU A 141 6.80 8.61 4.60
C LEU A 141 7.49 9.10 3.34
N SER A 142 8.24 10.19 3.47
CA SER A 142 9.19 10.69 2.47
C SER A 142 10.62 10.49 2.94
N ARG A 143 11.57 10.62 2.02
CA ARG A 143 13.01 10.48 2.30
C ARG A 143 13.45 11.35 3.48
N GLY A 144 14.17 10.75 4.39
CA GLY A 144 14.70 11.40 5.59
C GLY A 144 13.78 11.34 6.81
N LYS A 145 12.46 11.05 6.63
CA LYS A 145 11.53 10.97 7.74
C LYS A 145 11.87 9.80 8.67
N ILE A 146 11.94 10.09 9.96
CA ILE A 146 12.15 9.07 11.01
C ILE A 146 10.77 8.60 11.49
N PHE A 147 10.58 7.29 11.57
CA PHE A 147 9.36 6.67 12.08
C PHE A 147 9.69 5.53 13.06
N GLU A 148 8.76 5.18 13.93
CA GLU A 148 8.98 4.21 15.02
C GLU A 148 10.21 4.54 15.88
N GLU A 149 10.61 5.82 15.96
CA GLU A 149 11.75 6.34 16.74
C GLU A 149 13.13 5.79 16.33
N LYS A 150 13.21 4.91 15.33
CA LYS A 150 14.45 4.20 14.99
C LYS A 150 14.66 3.87 13.52
N TYR A 151 13.64 4.00 12.69
CA TYR A 151 13.74 3.75 11.25
C TYR A 151 13.74 5.06 10.50
N GLN A 152 14.49 5.13 9.43
CA GLN A 152 14.51 6.28 8.52
C GLN A 152 14.03 5.85 7.14
N ALA A 153 13.08 6.58 6.59
CA ALA A 153 12.65 6.39 5.21
C ALA A 153 13.75 6.86 4.25
N LEU A 154 14.12 6.00 3.31
CA LEU A 154 15.11 6.32 2.28
C LEU A 154 14.45 6.72 0.95
N TRP A 155 13.16 6.48 0.80
CA TRP A 155 12.34 6.71 -0.37
C TRP A 155 10.87 6.90 0.03
N PRO A 156 10.03 7.58 -0.74
CA PRO A 156 10.35 8.30 -1.98
C PRO A 156 11.03 9.65 -1.72
N ASP A 157 11.80 10.11 -2.71
CA ASP A 157 12.33 11.45 -2.75
C ASP A 157 11.28 12.38 -3.38
N THR A 158 10.93 13.46 -2.68
CA THR A 158 9.86 14.38 -3.11
C THR A 158 10.13 15.02 -4.47
N ASP A 159 11.38 15.38 -4.77
CA ASP A 159 11.74 16.00 -6.03
C ASP A 159 11.62 15.03 -7.21
N VAL A 160 11.98 13.75 -6.98
CA VAL A 160 11.85 12.70 -7.99
C VAL A 160 10.38 12.38 -8.23
N THR A 161 9.60 12.20 -7.16
CA THR A 161 8.15 11.94 -7.26
C THR A 161 7.43 13.07 -8.00
N GLN A 162 7.81 14.33 -7.70
CA GLN A 162 7.26 15.49 -8.39
C GLN A 162 7.54 15.45 -9.88
N ARG A 163 8.79 15.20 -10.27
CA ARG A 163 9.20 15.14 -11.68
C ARG A 163 8.47 14.02 -12.43
N GLU A 164 8.41 12.82 -11.86
CA GLU A 164 7.68 11.69 -12.47
C GLU A 164 6.19 11.99 -12.62
N THR A 165 5.57 12.64 -11.64
CA THR A 165 4.17 13.08 -11.73
C THR A 165 3.96 14.10 -12.85
N ASP A 166 4.88 15.07 -12.99
CA ASP A 166 4.82 16.07 -14.06
C ASP A 166 5.02 15.45 -15.45
N GLU A 167 5.91 14.45 -15.58
CA GLU A 167 6.10 13.71 -16.83
C GLU A 167 4.83 12.95 -17.24
N VAL A 168 4.18 12.23 -16.31
CA VAL A 168 2.92 11.54 -16.59
C VAL A 168 1.81 12.53 -16.94
N TYR A 169 1.72 13.65 -16.21
CA TYR A 169 0.76 14.70 -16.52
C TYR A 169 0.93 15.25 -17.95
N ASN A 170 2.16 15.59 -18.33
CA ASN A 170 2.45 16.12 -19.66
C ASN A 170 2.14 15.10 -20.77
N LEU A 171 2.46 13.82 -20.54
CA LEU A 171 2.13 12.75 -21.47
C LEU A 171 0.61 12.57 -21.66
N LEU A 172 -0.16 12.64 -20.58
CA LEU A 172 -1.64 12.53 -20.64
C LEU A 172 -2.24 13.77 -21.31
N ARG A 173 -1.72 14.95 -21.04
CA ARG A 173 -2.17 16.19 -21.67
C ARG A 173 -1.90 16.20 -23.18
N GLU A 174 -0.77 15.66 -23.61
CA GLU A 174 -0.47 15.50 -25.03
C GLU A 174 -1.44 14.52 -25.73
N LYS A 175 -1.74 13.40 -25.08
CA LYS A 175 -2.59 12.34 -25.65
C LYS A 175 -4.09 12.59 -25.54
N PHE A 176 -4.52 13.29 -24.50
CA PHE A 176 -5.93 13.49 -24.14
C PHE A 176 -6.22 14.93 -23.71
N PRO A 177 -5.92 15.94 -24.54
CA PRO A 177 -6.02 17.36 -24.16
C PRO A 177 -7.41 17.74 -23.65
N GLU A 178 -8.47 17.32 -24.35
CA GLU A 178 -9.86 17.66 -24.00
C GLU A 178 -10.28 17.12 -22.62
N ILE A 179 -9.82 15.93 -22.27
CA ILE A 179 -10.10 15.34 -20.96
C ILE A 179 -9.33 16.09 -19.86
N MET A 180 -8.07 16.42 -20.15
CA MET A 180 -7.22 17.12 -19.18
C MET A 180 -7.69 18.55 -18.93
N ASP A 181 -8.22 19.24 -19.93
CA ASP A 181 -8.77 20.61 -19.79
C ASP A 181 -10.10 20.63 -18.98
N VAL A 182 -10.82 19.51 -18.91
CA VAL A 182 -12.04 19.38 -18.08
C VAL A 182 -11.71 19.06 -16.64
N LEU A 183 -10.61 18.33 -16.38
CA LEU A 183 -10.27 17.81 -15.03
C LEU A 183 -9.34 18.75 -14.25
N PHE A 184 -8.63 19.65 -14.91
CA PHE A 184 -7.63 20.55 -14.35
C PHE A 184 -7.78 21.97 -14.86
#